data_60f29aaec5001627d45569b02229581c
#
_entry.id   60f29aaec5001627d45569b02229581c
#
_cell.length_a   1.000
_cell.length_b   1.000
_cell.length_c   1.000
_cell.angle_alpha   90.00
_cell.angle_beta   90.00
_cell.angle_gamma   90.00
#
_symmetry.space_group_name_H-M   'P 1'
#
loop_
_entity.id
_entity.type
_entity.pdbx_description
1 polymer ?
#
loop_
_entity_poly.entity_id
_entity_poly.type
_entity_poly.pdbx_seq_one_letter_code
_entity_poly.pdbx_strand_id
1 'polypeptide(L)'
;MTLEGPFIYRLEYRDRCLQSVKDEQGCATKFAPPMTKVGFKLYIVCRLSVVLYVGVTNRPIRDRLRFGENPNGASGYHGYKWMDQPGPYELFIWNVKGGGDNQRMEIETLEAEIVYAVRAKIGQWPSGQTEIHFHESSNEDRRLSEEILATIYNC
;
A
#
# COMPACT_ATOMS: atom_id res chain seq x y z
N MET A 1 -4.00 16.71 6.85
CA MET A 1 -3.83 15.24 6.89
C MET A 1 -2.53 14.90 7.60
N THR A 2 -2.53 13.88 8.45
CA THR A 2 -1.32 13.32 9.08
C THR A 2 -1.29 11.81 8.91
N LEU A 3 -0.09 11.23 8.91
CA LEU A 3 0.11 9.79 8.77
C LEU A 3 0.65 9.21 10.09
N GLU A 4 0.04 8.12 10.54
CA GLU A 4 0.49 7.32 11.68
C GLU A 4 1.02 5.98 11.16
N GLY A 5 2.27 5.68 11.45
CA GLY A 5 2.96 4.47 10.98
C GLY A 5 4.45 4.69 10.73
N PRO A 6 5.14 3.79 10.02
CA PRO A 6 4.53 2.63 9.37
C PRO A 6 4.18 1.51 10.35
N PHE A 7 3.08 0.80 10.07
CA PHE A 7 2.80 -0.51 10.62
C PHE A 7 3.28 -1.55 9.61
N ILE A 8 4.16 -2.45 10.01
CA ILE A 8 4.85 -3.36 9.09
C ILE A 8 4.43 -4.79 9.37
N TYR A 9 4.05 -5.50 8.29
CA TYR A 9 3.68 -6.91 8.34
C TYR A 9 4.40 -7.67 7.23
N ARG A 10 4.65 -8.95 7.46
CA ARG A 10 5.12 -9.89 6.45
C ARG A 10 3.97 -10.80 6.06
N LEU A 11 3.73 -10.93 4.76
CA LEU A 11 2.62 -11.69 4.18
C LEU A 11 3.18 -12.85 3.37
N GLU A 12 2.63 -14.05 3.60
CA GLU A 12 2.89 -15.22 2.76
C GLU A 12 1.70 -15.48 1.86
N TYR A 13 1.94 -15.51 0.56
CA TYR A 13 0.94 -15.82 -0.46
C TYR A 13 1.26 -17.12 -1.19
N ARG A 14 0.22 -17.88 -1.49
CA ARG A 14 0.24 -19.04 -2.38
C ARG A 14 -1.05 -19.09 -3.17
N ASP A 15 -0.95 -19.27 -4.50
CA ASP A 15 -2.12 -19.32 -5.39
C ASP A 15 -3.07 -18.13 -5.18
N ARG A 16 -2.52 -16.93 -5.07
CA ARG A 16 -3.21 -15.67 -4.81
C ARG A 16 -3.96 -15.61 -3.48
N CYS A 17 -3.73 -16.55 -2.57
CA CYS A 17 -4.36 -16.59 -1.26
C CYS A 17 -3.36 -16.27 -0.15
N LEU A 18 -3.75 -15.42 0.77
CA LEU A 18 -2.96 -15.09 1.95
C LEU A 18 -2.93 -16.28 2.92
N GLN A 19 -1.77 -16.86 3.13
CA GLN A 19 -1.55 -18.03 3.99
C GLN A 19 -1.27 -17.62 5.43
N SER A 20 -0.43 -16.60 5.64
CA SER A 20 -0.07 -16.13 6.98
C SER A 20 0.29 -14.66 7.01
N VAL A 21 0.11 -14.07 8.19
CA VAL A 21 0.53 -12.73 8.53
C VAL A 21 1.53 -12.85 9.68
N LYS A 22 2.67 -12.20 9.56
CA LYS A 22 3.73 -12.17 10.57
C LYS A 22 4.09 -10.72 10.90
N ASP A 23 4.58 -10.49 12.12
CA ASP A 23 5.16 -9.22 12.52
C ASP A 23 6.59 -9.04 11.96
N GLU A 24 7.23 -7.92 12.31
CA GLU A 24 8.61 -7.62 11.88
C GLU A 24 9.64 -8.63 12.38
N GLN A 25 9.38 -9.28 13.52
CA GLN A 25 10.22 -10.32 14.10
C GLN A 25 9.98 -11.70 13.47
N GLY A 26 9.01 -11.81 12.58
CA GLY A 26 8.64 -13.07 11.92
C GLY A 26 7.69 -13.96 12.73
N CYS A 27 7.13 -13.45 13.83
CA CYS A 27 6.15 -14.17 14.63
C CYS A 27 4.75 -14.08 14.01
N ALA A 28 3.99 -15.17 14.05
CA ALA A 28 2.61 -15.18 13.59
C ALA A 28 1.78 -14.15 14.34
N THR A 29 1.01 -13.36 13.61
CA THR A 29 0.19 -12.28 14.17
C THR A 29 -1.10 -12.10 13.38
N LYS A 30 -1.91 -11.15 13.80
CA LYS A 30 -3.11 -10.68 13.09
C LYS A 30 -3.03 -9.19 12.89
N PHE A 31 -3.72 -8.68 11.88
CA PHE A 31 -3.92 -7.24 11.78
C PHE A 31 -4.63 -6.72 13.03
N ALA A 32 -4.12 -5.64 13.58
CA ALA A 32 -4.66 -4.98 14.77
C ALA A 32 -5.18 -3.57 14.42
N PRO A 33 -6.02 -2.94 15.24
CA PRO A 33 -6.38 -1.54 15.02
C PRO A 33 -5.13 -0.64 14.89
N PRO A 34 -5.13 0.33 13.97
CA PRO A 34 -6.23 0.81 13.14
C PRO A 34 -6.46 0.03 11.84
N MET A 35 -5.65 -0.99 11.48
CA MET A 35 -5.75 -1.73 10.23
C MET A 35 -7.05 -2.51 10.07
N THR A 36 -7.68 -2.89 11.19
CA THR A 36 -8.97 -3.61 11.22
C THR A 36 -10.19 -2.69 11.19
N LYS A 37 -9.99 -1.38 11.21
CA LYS A 37 -11.08 -0.39 11.25
C LYS A 37 -11.31 0.24 9.88
N VAL A 38 -12.52 0.76 9.68
CA VAL A 38 -12.83 1.66 8.55
C VAL A 38 -12.07 2.97 8.75
N GLY A 39 -11.56 3.54 7.67
CA GLY A 39 -10.76 4.76 7.65
C GLY A 39 -9.65 4.66 6.62
N PHE A 40 -9.24 5.80 6.06
CA PHE A 40 -8.23 5.79 5.00
C PHE A 40 -6.88 5.30 5.49
N LYS A 41 -6.28 4.48 4.68
CA LYS A 41 -4.92 3.93 4.85
C LYS A 41 -4.20 3.99 3.51
N LEU A 42 -2.96 4.43 3.57
CA LEU A 42 -1.98 4.24 2.52
C LEU A 42 -1.25 2.92 2.81
N TYR A 43 -1.07 2.08 1.82
CA TYR A 43 -0.28 0.86 1.98
C TYR A 43 0.62 0.61 0.79
N ILE A 44 1.79 0.05 1.08
CA ILE A 44 2.82 -0.25 0.08
C ILE A 44 3.21 -1.71 0.23
N VAL A 45 3.17 -2.43 -0.88
CA VAL A 45 3.63 -3.82 -0.96
C VAL A 45 5.03 -3.84 -1.55
N CYS A 46 5.95 -4.45 -0.82
CA CYS A 46 7.33 -4.60 -1.22
C CYS A 46 7.77 -6.05 -1.24
N ARG A 47 8.81 -6.33 -1.99
CA ARG A 47 9.55 -7.59 -1.96
C ARG A 47 11.04 -7.29 -2.11
N LEU A 48 11.85 -7.72 -1.13
CA LEU A 48 13.29 -7.46 -1.11
C LEU A 48 13.60 -5.97 -1.35
N SER A 49 12.93 -5.10 -0.62
CA SER A 49 13.05 -3.64 -0.71
C SER A 49 12.68 -3.03 -2.08
N VAL A 50 11.98 -3.78 -2.93
CA VAL A 50 11.44 -3.28 -4.19
C VAL A 50 9.95 -3.01 -4.02
N VAL A 51 9.51 -1.80 -4.31
CA VAL A 51 8.10 -1.42 -4.30
C VAL A 51 7.39 -2.07 -5.47
N LEU A 52 6.41 -2.92 -5.17
CA LEU A 52 5.60 -3.60 -6.18
C LEU A 52 4.25 -2.91 -6.40
N TYR A 53 3.68 -2.33 -5.37
CA TYR A 53 2.37 -1.72 -5.43
C TYR A 53 2.22 -0.65 -4.35
N VAL A 54 1.56 0.43 -4.71
CA VAL A 54 1.11 1.49 -3.79
C VAL A 54 -0.41 1.58 -3.90
N GLY A 55 -1.10 1.65 -2.79
CA GLY A 55 -2.55 1.72 -2.80
C GLY A 55 -3.14 2.48 -1.62
N VAL A 56 -4.37 2.93 -1.81
CA VAL A 56 -5.19 3.57 -0.80
C VAL A 56 -6.47 2.77 -0.60
N THR A 57 -6.91 2.65 0.64
CA THR A 57 -8.19 2.04 0.98
C THR A 57 -8.81 2.70 2.19
N ASN A 58 -10.14 2.76 2.25
CA ASN A 58 -10.89 3.13 3.47
C ASN A 58 -11.45 1.90 4.20
N ARG A 59 -11.22 0.70 3.67
CA ARG A 59 -11.67 -0.56 4.27
C ARG A 59 -10.63 -1.11 5.26
N PRO A 60 -11.01 -2.06 6.12
CA PRO A 60 -10.05 -2.89 6.81
C PRO A 60 -9.06 -3.52 5.83
N ILE A 61 -7.79 -3.57 6.18
CA ILE A 61 -6.73 -4.06 5.29
C ILE A 61 -7.01 -5.50 4.82
N ARG A 62 -7.48 -6.37 5.72
CA ARG A 62 -7.80 -7.75 5.36
C ARG A 62 -8.86 -7.85 4.27
N ASP A 63 -9.90 -7.02 4.35
CA ASP A 63 -10.97 -6.99 3.36
C ASP A 63 -10.48 -6.48 2.02
N ARG A 64 -9.61 -5.49 2.02
CA ARG A 64 -8.99 -4.96 0.80
C ARG A 64 -8.11 -6.01 0.11
N LEU A 65 -7.32 -6.75 0.88
CA LEU A 65 -6.49 -7.82 0.33
C LEU A 65 -7.35 -8.95 -0.26
N ARG A 66 -8.40 -9.38 0.43
CA ARG A 66 -9.36 -10.39 -0.08
C ARG A 66 -10.03 -9.95 -1.38
N PHE A 67 -10.38 -8.69 -1.50
CA PHE A 67 -10.94 -8.17 -2.75
C PHE A 67 -9.96 -8.33 -3.91
N GLY A 68 -8.66 -8.14 -3.67
CA GLY A 68 -7.60 -8.38 -4.64
C GLY A 68 -7.36 -9.86 -4.96
N GLU A 69 -7.63 -10.76 -4.02
CA GLU A 69 -7.48 -12.21 -4.19
C GLU A 69 -8.50 -12.79 -5.20
N ASN A 70 -9.70 -12.19 -5.31
CA ASN A 70 -10.81 -12.69 -6.11
C ASN A 70 -11.20 -11.70 -7.22
N PRO A 71 -10.41 -11.61 -8.32
CA PRO A 71 -10.76 -10.76 -9.44
C PRO A 71 -12.01 -11.33 -10.14
N ASN A 72 -13.04 -10.51 -10.30
CA ASN A 72 -14.30 -10.92 -10.92
C ASN A 72 -14.49 -10.36 -12.34
N GLY A 73 -13.52 -9.58 -12.84
CA GLY A 73 -13.59 -8.91 -14.14
C GLY A 73 -14.61 -7.77 -14.21
N ALA A 74 -15.40 -7.51 -13.16
CA ALA A 74 -16.34 -6.42 -13.12
C ALA A 74 -15.61 -5.07 -13.23
N SER A 75 -16.08 -4.19 -14.12
CA SER A 75 -15.45 -2.89 -14.41
C SER A 75 -13.96 -2.98 -14.79
N GLY A 76 -13.54 -4.09 -15.40
CA GLY A 76 -12.14 -4.31 -15.79
C GLY A 76 -11.19 -4.65 -14.64
N TYR A 77 -11.70 -4.95 -13.46
CA TYR A 77 -10.88 -5.33 -12.31
C TYR A 77 -10.34 -6.76 -12.45
N HIS A 78 -9.01 -6.89 -12.46
CA HIS A 78 -8.30 -8.16 -12.60
C HIS A 78 -7.53 -8.60 -11.34
N GLY A 79 -7.72 -7.91 -10.23
CA GLY A 79 -7.01 -8.16 -8.99
C GLY A 79 -5.58 -7.63 -8.98
N TYR A 80 -4.84 -7.96 -7.94
CA TYR A 80 -3.45 -7.55 -7.79
C TYR A 80 -2.51 -8.49 -8.55
N LYS A 81 -1.79 -7.98 -9.53
CA LYS A 81 -0.80 -8.75 -10.29
C LYS A 81 0.36 -9.26 -9.44
N TRP A 82 0.74 -8.54 -8.39
CA TRP A 82 1.82 -8.97 -7.51
C TRP A 82 1.49 -10.27 -6.75
N MET A 83 0.21 -10.59 -6.54
CA MET A 83 -0.23 -11.83 -5.90
C MET A 83 -0.04 -13.09 -6.76
N ASP A 84 0.26 -12.95 -8.04
CA ASP A 84 0.47 -14.09 -8.95
C ASP A 84 1.77 -14.86 -8.63
N GLN A 85 2.70 -14.23 -7.93
CA GLN A 85 3.94 -14.87 -7.50
C GLN A 85 3.83 -15.33 -6.04
N PRO A 86 4.21 -16.58 -5.74
CA PRO A 86 4.30 -17.04 -4.37
C PRO A 86 5.46 -16.34 -3.64
N GLY A 87 5.34 -16.29 -2.34
CA GLY A 87 6.45 -15.88 -1.52
C GLY A 87 6.10 -14.93 -0.40
N PRO A 88 7.11 -14.49 0.36
CA PRO A 88 6.96 -13.45 1.34
C PRO A 88 6.91 -12.08 0.68
N TYR A 89 6.03 -11.25 1.18
CA TYR A 89 5.95 -9.83 0.86
C TYR A 89 6.01 -9.02 2.16
N GLU A 90 6.52 -7.81 2.07
CA GLU A 90 6.46 -6.83 3.14
C GLU A 90 5.32 -5.85 2.85
N LEU A 91 4.48 -5.62 3.84
CA LEU A 91 3.36 -4.69 3.77
C LEU A 91 3.59 -3.55 4.76
N PHE A 92 3.80 -2.35 4.24
CA PHE A 92 3.90 -1.11 5.01
C PHE A 92 2.56 -0.39 4.97
N ILE A 93 2.04 0.01 6.11
CA ILE A 93 0.74 0.66 6.22
C ILE A 93 0.87 1.95 7.02
N TRP A 94 0.27 3.02 6.52
CA TRP A 94 0.08 4.27 7.26
C TRP A 94 -1.41 4.53 7.42
N ASN A 95 -1.83 4.77 8.65
CA ASN A 95 -3.19 5.19 8.95
C ASN A 95 -3.32 6.71 8.78
N VAL A 96 -4.35 7.15 8.07
CA VAL A 96 -4.58 8.57 7.76
C VAL A 96 -5.44 9.20 8.82
N LYS A 97 -4.96 10.31 9.39
CA LYS A 97 -5.70 11.11 10.38
C LYS A 97 -5.90 12.55 9.90
N GLY A 98 -7.04 13.14 10.23
CA GLY A 98 -7.38 14.50 9.81
C GLY A 98 -7.70 14.59 8.31
N GLY A 99 -7.73 15.81 7.77
CA GLY A 99 -8.04 16.09 6.34
C GLY A 99 -9.52 16.35 6.04
N GLY A 100 -10.43 16.07 6.96
CA GLY A 100 -11.85 16.37 6.80
C GLY A 100 -12.43 15.84 5.49
N ASP A 101 -13.24 16.63 4.81
CA ASP A 101 -13.91 16.24 3.55
C ASP A 101 -12.94 16.03 2.38
N ASN A 102 -11.74 16.56 2.45
CA ASN A 102 -10.70 16.44 1.42
C ASN A 102 -9.78 15.24 1.64
N GLN A 103 -9.95 14.47 2.69
CA GLN A 103 -9.05 13.39 3.07
C GLN A 103 -8.79 12.39 1.93
N ARG A 104 -9.83 12.04 1.19
CA ARG A 104 -9.71 11.13 0.04
C ARG A 104 -8.80 11.71 -1.06
N MET A 105 -9.06 12.95 -1.45
CA MET A 105 -8.27 13.61 -2.48
C MET A 105 -6.81 13.78 -2.04
N GLU A 106 -6.57 14.16 -0.80
CA GLU A 106 -5.22 14.33 -0.24
C GLU A 106 -4.44 13.01 -0.27
N ILE A 107 -5.05 11.90 0.15
CA ILE A 107 -4.35 10.61 0.19
C ILE A 107 -4.15 10.00 -1.20
N GLU A 108 -5.08 10.16 -2.13
CA GLU A 108 -4.93 9.75 -3.53
C GLU A 108 -3.84 10.57 -4.23
N THR A 109 -3.71 11.86 -3.91
CA THR A 109 -2.61 12.71 -4.38
C THR A 109 -1.26 12.20 -3.88
N LEU A 110 -1.17 11.86 -2.61
CA LEU A 110 0.05 11.29 -2.04
C LEU A 110 0.41 9.93 -2.65
N GLU A 111 -0.59 9.06 -2.90
CA GLU A 111 -0.40 7.80 -3.61
C GLU A 111 0.26 8.03 -4.98
N ALA A 112 -0.27 8.96 -5.76
CA ALA A 112 0.28 9.31 -7.09
C ALA A 112 1.71 9.85 -7.00
N GLU A 113 2.00 10.70 -6.03
CA GLU A 113 3.37 11.22 -5.79
C GLU A 113 4.35 10.11 -5.43
N ILE A 114 3.95 9.16 -4.59
CA ILE A 114 4.81 8.01 -4.23
C ILE A 114 5.09 7.16 -5.47
N VAL A 115 4.08 6.84 -6.27
CA VAL A 115 4.24 6.06 -7.51
C VAL A 115 5.18 6.77 -8.48
N TYR A 116 5.03 8.09 -8.64
CA TYR A 116 5.92 8.90 -9.46
C TYR A 116 7.36 8.90 -8.91
N ALA A 117 7.53 9.07 -7.59
CA ALA A 117 8.83 9.06 -6.95
C ALA A 117 9.55 7.70 -7.08
N VAL A 118 8.80 6.58 -7.01
CA VAL A 118 9.35 5.25 -7.30
C VAL A 118 9.91 5.21 -8.72
N ARG A 119 9.12 5.64 -9.71
CA ARG A 119 9.58 5.69 -11.10
C ARG A 119 10.80 6.59 -11.29
N ALA A 120 10.81 7.77 -10.69
CA ALA A 120 11.93 8.68 -10.75
C ALA A 120 13.23 8.08 -10.16
N LYS A 121 13.09 7.25 -9.11
CA LYS A 121 14.22 6.63 -8.42
C LYS A 121 14.79 5.41 -9.13
N ILE A 122 13.94 4.54 -9.67
CA ILE A 122 14.35 3.25 -10.26
C ILE A 122 14.11 3.15 -11.77
N GLY A 123 13.56 4.17 -12.41
CA GLY A 123 13.31 4.21 -13.85
C GLY A 123 12.06 3.43 -14.32
N GLN A 124 11.34 2.80 -13.40
CA GLN A 124 10.16 1.98 -13.70
C GLN A 124 9.03 2.26 -12.73
N TRP A 125 7.78 2.14 -13.22
CA TRP A 125 6.61 2.10 -12.35
C TRP A 125 6.65 0.87 -11.45
N PRO A 126 6.03 0.91 -10.26
CA PRO A 126 5.80 -0.32 -9.48
C PRO A 126 5.14 -1.38 -10.36
N SER A 127 5.69 -2.60 -10.39
CA SER A 127 5.29 -3.65 -11.35
C SER A 127 3.83 -4.09 -11.22
N GLY A 128 3.24 -3.90 -10.05
CA GLY A 128 1.83 -4.21 -9.78
C GLY A 128 0.88 -3.02 -9.95
N GLN A 129 1.39 -1.84 -10.32
CA GLN A 129 0.56 -0.65 -10.45
C GLN A 129 -0.22 -0.66 -11.76
N THR A 130 -1.56 -0.61 -11.67
CA THR A 130 -2.45 -0.62 -12.83
C THR A 130 -3.26 0.66 -12.99
N GLU A 131 -3.52 1.36 -11.89
CA GLU A 131 -4.29 2.61 -11.87
C GLU A 131 -3.58 3.64 -11.01
N ILE A 132 -3.63 4.90 -11.42
CA ILE A 132 -3.11 6.04 -10.69
C ILE A 132 -4.14 7.16 -10.79
N HIS A 133 -4.58 7.68 -9.67
CA HIS A 133 -5.44 8.85 -9.61
C HIS A 133 -4.58 10.11 -9.50
N PHE A 134 -4.63 10.95 -10.52
CA PHE A 134 -3.86 12.20 -10.55
C PHE A 134 -4.71 13.37 -10.04
N HIS A 135 -4.17 14.05 -9.05
CA HIS A 135 -4.63 15.36 -8.57
C HIS A 135 -3.43 16.30 -8.52
N GLU A 136 -3.68 17.60 -8.51
CA GLU A 136 -2.61 18.57 -8.33
C GLU A 136 -1.94 18.37 -6.97
N SER A 137 -0.64 18.12 -6.97
CA SER A 137 0.12 17.85 -5.76
C SER A 137 0.79 19.11 -5.21
N SER A 138 0.92 19.17 -3.88
CA SER A 138 1.64 20.21 -3.17
C SER A 138 3.11 19.83 -2.92
N ASN A 139 3.90 20.80 -2.47
CA ASN A 139 5.26 20.52 -2.01
C ASN A 139 5.27 19.60 -0.78
N GLU A 140 4.23 19.65 0.05
CA GLU A 140 4.07 18.78 1.22
C GLU A 140 3.84 17.32 0.80
N ASP A 141 3.01 17.07 -0.23
CA ASP A 141 2.79 15.72 -0.76
C ASP A 141 4.10 15.10 -1.26
N ARG A 142 4.92 15.89 -1.94
CA ARG A 142 6.23 15.45 -2.43
C ARG A 142 7.19 15.13 -1.30
N ARG A 143 7.28 16.00 -0.29
CA ARG A 143 8.12 15.78 0.90
C ARG A 143 7.72 14.50 1.63
N LEU A 144 6.42 14.30 1.89
CA LEU A 144 5.91 13.09 2.53
C LEU A 144 6.20 11.82 1.71
N SER A 145 6.06 11.90 0.39
CA SER A 145 6.36 10.74 -0.47
C SER A 145 7.84 10.33 -0.39
N GLU A 146 8.75 11.31 -0.35
CA GLU A 146 10.18 11.06 -0.18
C GLU A 146 10.51 10.46 1.19
N GLU A 147 9.91 10.98 2.27
CA GLU A 147 10.08 10.45 3.62
C GLU A 147 9.60 9.00 3.74
N ILE A 148 8.45 8.70 3.16
CA ILE A 148 7.89 7.33 3.12
C ILE A 148 8.83 6.39 2.38
N LEU A 149 9.33 6.78 1.20
CA LEU A 149 10.26 5.95 0.43
C LEU A 149 11.60 5.78 1.13
N ALA A 150 12.09 6.80 1.82
CA ALA A 150 13.31 6.69 2.63
C ALA A 150 13.16 5.62 3.72
N THR A 151 11.99 5.48 4.31
CA THR A 151 11.69 4.42 5.29
C THR A 151 11.88 3.01 4.71
N ILE A 152 11.54 2.82 3.44
CA ILE A 152 11.63 1.52 2.76
C ILE A 152 13.04 1.24 2.27
N TYR A 153 13.68 2.22 1.67
CA TYR A 153 14.98 2.02 1.01
C TYR A 153 16.18 2.11 1.95
N ASN A 154 16.00 2.66 3.17
CA ASN A 154 17.05 2.74 4.20
C ASN A 154 16.96 1.63 5.26
N CYS A 155 16.05 0.67 5.07
CA CYS A 155 15.94 -0.50 5.94
C CYS A 155 17.00 -1.55 5.63
#